data_028bd519edd95b00bb5606e8a9e14241
#
_entry.id   028bd519edd95b00bb5606e8a9e14241
#
_cell.length_a   1.000
_cell.length_b   1.000
_cell.length_c   1.000
_cell.angle_alpha   90.00
_cell.angle_beta   90.00
_cell.angle_gamma   90.00
#
_symmetry.space_group_name_H-M   'P 1'
#
loop_
_entity.id
_entity.type
_entity.pdbx_description
1 polymer ?
#
loop_
_entity_poly.entity_id
_entity_poly.type
_entity_poly.pdbx_seq_one_letter_code
_entity_poly.pdbx_strand_id
1 'polypeptide(L)'
;WLKTYNRSMSELSPKNAKFSLGQIVYHSKFKYRGVIVDADPNFQGTDEWYESVAKSKPDKNKPWYHVLVHGQGNETYVAESNLTSDQNIDPVDHPFVDIFFYEYDNSGSYSLKQTFN
;
A
#
# COMPACT_ATOMS: atom_id res chain seq x y z
N TRP A 1 -12.07 -1.07 6.08
CA TRP A 1 -11.91 -0.64 4.70
C TRP A 1 -11.90 -1.82 3.75
N LEU A 2 -12.72 -1.74 2.71
CA LEU A 2 -12.74 -2.72 1.65
C LEU A 2 -13.03 -2.03 0.34
N LYS A 3 -12.25 -2.35 -0.69
CA LYS A 3 -12.52 -1.91 -2.03
C LYS A 3 -13.06 -3.07 -2.85
N THR A 4 -13.97 -2.76 -3.74
CA THR A 4 -14.47 -3.74 -4.69
C THR A 4 -13.54 -3.77 -5.89
N TYR A 5 -13.00 -4.92 -6.18
CA TYR A 5 -12.03 -5.05 -7.25
C TYR A 5 -12.71 -5.56 -8.52
N ASN A 6 -13.43 -4.67 -9.18
CA ASN A 6 -13.97 -4.99 -10.49
C ASN A 6 -13.39 -4.07 -11.56
N ARG A 7 -12.22 -3.53 -11.29
CA ARG A 7 -11.48 -2.70 -12.23
C ARG A 7 -10.62 -3.57 -13.13
N SER A 8 -10.30 -3.06 -14.32
CA SER A 8 -9.34 -3.74 -15.18
C SER A 8 -7.95 -3.69 -14.56
N MET A 9 -7.04 -4.54 -15.05
CA MET A 9 -5.66 -4.55 -14.55
C MET A 9 -4.99 -3.20 -14.70
N SER A 10 -5.32 -2.46 -15.77
CA SER A 10 -4.70 -1.16 -16.02
C SER A 10 -5.14 -0.11 -15.01
N GLU A 11 -6.20 -0.38 -14.25
CA GLU A 11 -6.72 0.56 -13.25
C GLU A 11 -6.28 0.25 -11.83
N LEU A 12 -5.50 -0.82 -11.62
CA LEU A 12 -5.11 -1.23 -10.27
C LEU A 12 -4.06 -0.32 -9.66
N SER A 13 -3.29 0.38 -10.49
CA SER A 13 -2.34 1.38 -10.01
C SER A 13 -2.62 2.70 -10.69
N PRO A 14 -2.67 3.81 -9.94
CA PRO A 14 -2.82 5.12 -10.53
C PRO A 14 -1.67 5.43 -11.49
N LYS A 15 -1.96 6.22 -12.52
CA LYS A 15 -1.04 6.49 -13.61
C LYS A 15 0.28 7.11 -13.15
N ASN A 16 0.24 8.00 -12.15
CA ASN A 16 1.44 8.67 -11.64
C ASN A 16 1.86 8.15 -10.27
N ALA A 17 1.45 6.95 -9.92
CA ALA A 17 1.90 6.34 -8.67
C ALA A 17 3.35 5.93 -8.78
N LYS A 18 4.13 6.29 -7.78
CA LYS A 18 5.55 5.96 -7.72
C LYS A 18 5.79 4.49 -7.37
N PHE A 19 4.86 3.88 -6.62
CA PHE A 19 4.99 2.50 -6.16
C PHE A 19 3.88 1.66 -6.75
N SER A 20 4.15 0.37 -6.91
CA SER A 20 3.21 -0.58 -7.50
C SER A 20 2.53 -1.43 -6.44
N LEU A 21 1.35 -1.96 -6.78
CA LEU A 21 0.69 -2.94 -5.92
C LEU A 21 1.58 -4.17 -5.79
N GLY A 22 1.74 -4.66 -4.57
CA GLY A 22 2.61 -5.80 -4.30
C GLY A 22 4.04 -5.41 -3.97
N GLN A 23 4.41 -4.15 -4.12
CA GLN A 23 5.77 -3.71 -3.82
C GLN A 23 5.99 -3.62 -2.33
N ILE A 24 7.16 -4.08 -1.87
CA ILE A 24 7.56 -3.95 -0.46
C ILE A 24 8.14 -2.55 -0.27
N VAL A 25 7.63 -1.85 0.73
CA VAL A 25 8.01 -0.46 0.99
C VAL A 25 8.37 -0.28 2.45
N TYR A 26 9.00 0.85 2.75
CA TYR A 26 9.43 1.22 4.09
C TYR A 26 8.86 2.60 4.43
N HIS A 27 8.25 2.71 5.61
CA HIS A 27 7.72 3.99 6.10
C HIS A 27 8.86 4.76 6.77
N SER A 28 9.24 5.90 6.20
CA SER A 28 10.43 6.61 6.63
C SER A 28 10.29 7.24 8.02
N LYS A 29 9.08 7.61 8.43
CA LYS A 29 8.86 8.23 9.73
C LYS A 29 8.63 7.21 10.83
N PHE A 30 7.74 6.25 10.60
CA PHE A 30 7.37 5.29 11.64
C PHE A 30 8.20 4.03 11.60
N LYS A 31 9.13 3.91 10.64
CA LYS A 31 10.18 2.90 10.63
C LYS A 31 9.63 1.47 10.58
N TYR A 32 8.67 1.21 9.69
CA TYR A 32 8.18 -0.14 9.47
C TYR A 32 8.21 -0.49 8.00
N ARG A 33 8.22 -1.80 7.72
CA ARG A 33 8.11 -2.33 6.36
C ARG A 33 6.68 -2.80 6.14
N GLY A 34 6.30 -2.88 4.88
CA GLY A 34 5.00 -3.43 4.54
C GLY A 34 4.90 -3.66 3.05
N VAL A 35 3.73 -4.14 2.63
CA VAL A 35 3.45 -4.40 1.22
C VAL A 35 2.21 -3.62 0.80
N ILE A 36 2.27 -3.02 -0.38
CA ILE A 36 1.18 -2.21 -0.90
C ILE A 36 0.10 -3.12 -1.47
N VAL A 37 -1.14 -2.96 -1.01
CA VAL A 37 -2.29 -3.74 -1.49
C VAL A 37 -3.25 -2.91 -2.32
N ASP A 38 -3.19 -1.58 -2.21
CA ASP A 38 -4.03 -0.71 -3.03
C ASP A 38 -3.43 0.68 -3.06
N ALA A 39 -3.81 1.46 -4.06
CA ALA A 39 -3.32 2.82 -4.24
C ALA A 39 -4.44 3.70 -4.76
N ASP A 40 -4.55 4.90 -4.18
CA ASP A 40 -5.49 5.91 -4.62
C ASP A 40 -4.72 7.04 -5.31
N PRO A 41 -5.25 7.60 -6.39
CA PRO A 41 -4.54 8.67 -7.09
C PRO A 41 -4.42 9.95 -6.27
N ASN A 42 -5.31 10.13 -5.31
CA ASN A 42 -5.30 11.24 -4.37
C ASN A 42 -5.94 10.78 -3.08
N PHE A 43 -5.88 11.62 -2.05
CA PHE A 43 -6.43 11.28 -0.73
C PHE A 43 -7.93 10.99 -0.80
N GLN A 44 -8.35 9.84 -0.28
CA GLN A 44 -9.74 9.39 -0.28
C GLN A 44 -10.33 9.25 1.13
N GLY A 45 -9.62 9.70 2.14
CA GLY A 45 -10.12 9.65 3.52
C GLY A 45 -11.00 10.84 3.85
N THR A 46 -11.30 10.99 5.13
CA THR A 46 -12.12 12.11 5.62
C THR A 46 -11.22 13.25 6.10
N ASP A 47 -11.78 14.45 6.14
CA ASP A 47 -11.05 15.60 6.68
C ASP A 47 -10.72 15.40 8.15
N GLU A 48 -11.62 14.77 8.89
CA GLU A 48 -11.39 14.50 10.31
C GLU A 48 -10.19 13.58 10.51
N TRP A 49 -10.11 12.52 9.72
CA TRP A 49 -8.97 11.60 9.79
C TRP A 49 -7.67 12.31 9.44
N TYR A 50 -7.70 13.12 8.37
CA TYR A 50 -6.52 13.84 7.90
C TYR A 50 -6.00 14.77 8.99
N GLU A 51 -6.89 15.53 9.64
CA GLU A 51 -6.48 16.47 10.66
C GLU A 51 -5.95 15.79 11.93
N SER A 52 -6.52 14.62 12.28
CA SER A 52 -6.14 13.95 13.51
C SER A 52 -4.96 12.99 13.37
N VAL A 53 -4.75 12.42 12.20
CA VAL A 53 -3.77 11.34 12.00
C VAL A 53 -2.59 11.78 11.14
N ALA A 54 -2.84 12.56 10.10
CA ALA A 54 -1.80 12.98 9.17
C ALA A 54 -1.04 14.19 9.70
N LYS A 55 -0.22 13.98 10.71
CA LYS A 55 0.43 15.07 11.44
C LYS A 55 1.31 15.95 10.56
N SER A 56 1.96 15.38 9.56
CA SER A 56 2.85 16.13 8.69
C SER A 56 2.12 16.85 7.56
N LYS A 57 0.80 16.70 7.48
CA LYS A 57 -0.03 17.32 6.45
C LYS A 57 0.49 17.04 5.04
N PRO A 58 0.64 15.75 4.67
CA PRO A 58 1.16 15.44 3.34
C PRO A 58 0.17 15.82 2.24
N ASP A 59 0.68 15.97 1.03
CA ASP A 59 -0.09 16.46 -0.10
C ASP A 59 -1.26 15.52 -0.41
N LYS A 60 -2.48 16.05 -0.37
CA LYS A 60 -3.69 15.29 -0.69
C LYS A 60 -3.82 15.00 -2.18
N ASN A 61 -3.12 15.74 -3.02
CA ASN A 61 -3.24 15.61 -4.48
C ASN A 61 -2.23 14.65 -5.08
N LYS A 62 -1.46 13.96 -4.25
CA LYS A 62 -0.53 12.92 -4.67
C LYS A 62 -1.09 11.57 -4.29
N PRO A 63 -0.54 10.47 -4.82
CA PRO A 63 -1.03 9.14 -4.47
C PRO A 63 -0.92 8.82 -2.98
N TRP A 64 -1.87 8.03 -2.50
CA TRP A 64 -1.89 7.49 -1.16
C TRP A 64 -2.06 5.98 -1.26
N TYR A 65 -1.45 5.24 -0.34
CA TYR A 65 -1.35 3.79 -0.44
C TYR A 65 -1.91 3.08 0.77
N HIS A 66 -2.53 1.93 0.53
CA HIS A 66 -2.94 1.01 1.59
C HIS A 66 -1.83 -0.01 1.76
N VAL A 67 -1.29 -0.13 2.96
CA VAL A 67 -0.09 -0.91 3.25
C VAL A 67 -0.40 -1.93 4.34
N LEU A 68 -0.11 -3.21 4.08
CA LEU A 68 -0.14 -4.25 5.11
C LEU A 68 1.18 -4.19 5.87
N VAL A 69 1.11 -3.95 7.18
CA VAL A 69 2.29 -3.70 8.00
C VAL A 69 2.92 -5.02 8.44
N HIS A 70 4.21 -5.16 8.20
CA HIS A 70 4.95 -6.36 8.56
C HIS A 70 4.95 -6.57 10.08
N GLY A 71 4.54 -7.76 10.49
CA GLY A 71 4.64 -8.18 11.89
C GLY A 71 3.59 -7.61 12.82
N GLN A 72 2.70 -6.74 12.34
CA GLN A 72 1.73 -6.06 13.21
C GLN A 72 0.29 -6.50 13.00
N GLY A 73 0.00 -7.10 11.86
CA GLY A 73 -1.36 -7.55 11.57
C GLY A 73 -2.34 -6.44 11.24
N ASN A 74 -1.87 -5.20 11.06
CA ASN A 74 -2.74 -4.07 10.73
C ASN A 74 -2.47 -3.56 9.33
N GLU A 75 -3.32 -2.64 8.89
CA GLU A 75 -3.20 -1.94 7.62
C GLU A 75 -3.11 -0.45 7.89
N THR A 76 -2.29 0.26 7.12
CA THR A 76 -2.17 1.71 7.25
C THR A 76 -2.43 2.39 5.92
N TYR A 77 -2.82 3.66 5.98
CA TYR A 77 -3.08 4.49 4.81
C TYR A 77 -2.03 5.59 4.78
N VAL A 78 -1.18 5.59 3.77
CA VAL A 78 0.09 6.33 3.81
C VAL A 78 0.25 7.17 2.55
N ALA A 79 0.62 8.43 2.74
CA ALA A 79 0.95 9.32 1.64
C ALA A 79 2.26 8.88 0.97
N GLU A 80 2.35 9.10 -0.32
CA GLU A 80 3.50 8.68 -1.10
C GLU A 80 4.82 9.22 -0.55
N SER A 81 4.81 10.47 -0.06
CA SER A 81 6.02 11.10 0.44
C SER A 81 6.61 10.45 1.69
N ASN A 82 5.82 9.64 2.40
CA ASN A 82 6.28 8.95 3.60
C ASN A 82 6.81 7.55 3.32
N LEU A 83 6.81 7.11 2.08
CA LEU A 83 7.25 5.77 1.70
C LEU A 83 8.50 5.82 0.84
N THR A 84 9.34 4.79 1.00
CA THR A 84 10.46 4.54 0.11
C THR A 84 10.44 3.07 -0.26
N SER A 85 11.13 2.73 -1.36
CA SER A 85 11.34 1.33 -1.69
C SER A 85 12.20 0.69 -0.59
N ASP A 86 11.82 -0.51 -0.17
CA ASP A 86 12.59 -1.19 0.86
C ASP A 86 13.70 -2.00 0.20
N GLN A 87 14.92 -1.85 0.71
CA GLN A 87 16.05 -2.64 0.24
C GLN A 87 16.02 -4.05 0.81
N ASN A 88 15.31 -4.26 1.90
CA ASN A 88 15.13 -5.58 2.47
C ASN A 88 13.98 -6.26 1.71
N ILE A 89 14.28 -7.38 1.04
CA ILE A 89 13.30 -8.11 0.26
C ILE A 89 12.75 -9.33 0.98
N ASP A 90 12.97 -9.45 2.29
CA ASP A 90 12.35 -10.53 3.06
C ASP A 90 10.83 -10.46 2.97
N PRO A 91 10.15 -11.60 3.04
CA PRO A 91 8.68 -11.61 2.99
C PRO A 91 8.05 -10.73 4.06
N VAL A 92 6.89 -10.18 3.75
CA VAL A 92 6.10 -9.43 4.72
C VAL A 92 5.20 -10.40 5.48
N ASP A 93 5.32 -10.39 6.81
CA ASP A 93 4.52 -11.25 7.67
C ASP A 93 3.22 -10.53 8.03
N HIS A 94 2.14 -10.91 7.36
CA HIS A 94 0.82 -10.34 7.61
C HIS A 94 -0.23 -11.36 7.22
N PRO A 95 -1.32 -11.49 8.01
CA PRO A 95 -2.32 -12.53 7.76
C PRO A 95 -3.05 -12.38 6.42
N PHE A 96 -3.08 -11.18 5.83
CA PHE A 96 -3.80 -10.96 4.58
C PHE A 96 -2.94 -11.11 3.34
N VAL A 97 -1.65 -11.37 3.48
CA VAL A 97 -0.76 -11.47 2.31
C VAL A 97 -1.24 -12.57 1.36
N ASP A 98 -1.60 -13.73 1.90
CA ASP A 98 -2.02 -14.85 1.05
C ASP A 98 -3.40 -14.64 0.41
N ILE A 99 -4.17 -13.69 0.93
CA ILE A 99 -5.46 -13.34 0.33
C ILE A 99 -5.25 -12.50 -0.93
N PHE A 100 -4.33 -11.56 -0.88
CA PHE A 100 -4.13 -10.61 -1.98
C PHE A 100 -3.11 -11.09 -3.01
N PHE A 101 -2.13 -11.90 -2.61
CA PHE A 101 -0.97 -12.17 -3.45
C PHE A 101 -0.72 -13.66 -3.63
N TYR A 102 -0.10 -14.00 -4.76
CA TYR A 102 0.45 -15.33 -4.98
C TYR A 102 1.68 -15.53 -4.11
N GLU A 103 2.20 -16.76 -4.11
CA GLU A 103 3.39 -17.10 -3.34
C GLU A 103 4.55 -16.17 -3.73
N TYR A 104 5.26 -15.67 -2.73
CA TYR A 104 6.33 -14.71 -2.92
C TYR A 104 7.55 -15.36 -3.56
N ASP A 105 8.10 -14.73 -4.58
CA ASP A 105 9.24 -15.24 -5.33
C ASP A 105 10.58 -14.60 -4.92
N ASN A 106 10.60 -13.83 -3.83
CA ASN A 106 11.78 -13.16 -3.29
C ASN A 106 12.36 -12.10 -4.21
N SER A 107 11.54 -11.50 -5.06
CA SER A 107 11.99 -10.46 -5.99
C SER A 107 11.91 -9.05 -5.43
N GLY A 108 11.30 -8.89 -4.25
CA GLY A 108 11.04 -7.56 -3.68
C GLY A 108 9.64 -7.07 -3.99
N SER A 109 8.86 -7.83 -4.73
CA SER A 109 7.51 -7.47 -5.09
C SER A 109 6.64 -8.72 -5.18
N TYR A 110 5.42 -8.63 -4.67
CA TYR A 110 4.44 -9.71 -4.73
C TYR A 110 3.61 -9.59 -6.00
N SER A 111 3.10 -10.71 -6.47
CA SER A 111 2.21 -10.75 -7.62
C SER A 111 0.76 -10.79 -7.12
N LEU A 112 -0.03 -9.81 -7.54
CA LEU A 112 -1.41 -9.67 -7.10
C LEU A 112 -2.27 -10.75 -7.74
N LYS A 113 -3.10 -11.40 -6.94
CA LYS A 113 -4.08 -12.35 -7.44
C LYS A 113 -5.18 -11.61 -8.18
N GLN A 114 -5.63 -12.19 -9.28
CA GLN A 114 -6.79 -11.66 -9.96
C GLN A 114 -8.03 -12.14 -9.22
N THR A 115 -8.71 -11.21 -8.61
CA THR A 115 -9.89 -11.55 -7.81
C THR A 115 -11.14 -10.96 -8.41
N PHE A 116 -11.18 -10.82 -9.71
CA PHE A 116 -12.26 -10.15 -10.29
C PHE A 116 -13.39 -11.07 -10.54
N ASN A 117 -14.47 -10.56 -10.44
CA ASN A 117 -15.70 -11.20 -10.77
C ASN A 117 -16.26 -10.85 -12.07
#